data_46f91a9c8624619318a8d360cf19ea82
#
_entry.id   46f91a9c8624619318a8d360cf19ea82
#
_cell.length_a   1.000
_cell.length_b   1.000
_cell.length_c   1.000
_cell.angle_alpha   90.00
_cell.angle_beta   90.00
_cell.angle_gamma   90.00
#
_symmetry.space_group_name_H-M   'P 1'
#
loop_
_entity.id
_entity.type
_entity.pdbx_description
1 polymer ?
#
loop_
_entity_poly.entity_id
_entity_poly.type
_entity_poly.pdbx_seq_one_letter_code
_entity_poly.pdbx_strand_id
1 'polypeptide(L)'
;MLTHLHISNYALIDSLDLDLGADFTVITGETGAGKSIILGALGLLQGHRADAKVLRRADAKCIVEGTFDTAGLPIEPLLEAAEIEADGHTLLIRREISAAGKSRAFVNDTPATLNVLRQLAEHLIDIHSQHQNLLLSHENYLLDTLDLVADNAALRHAYAQALADHRAARRHLQELQELSGRDGQDRDYLSFQLEQIDGSAFEVDEQARLEADSEALTHAEDIQSALAHAATRLSNDEFDVLNCLRQAESDLRDAARHRPETEALADRLESARIEIDDILSDVERLADSVEIDPVGLERTNRRLSKLYALQRKHNVETIAELHRVADDFRARLDAIDHAEEHLAEAQAQLNATLETTLSVGAQLTDSRRRAGEEICTTLRTDLAQLGMPHTQLAFDFRPRTAPDATGTDTVAFLFSANPGMPPRDLAETASGGEIARLMLALKALVAGRRNLPSIVFDEIDTGVSGTMARRMGQLMRRMGHSVQVLCITHLPQIAALGTDHLRVAKHQRDGETLSTLTRLTADERINELATMLSGTEITPAALANARELLDPTAQ
;
A
#
# COMPACT_ATOMS: atom_id res chain seq x y z
N MET A 1 8.03 21.02 12.61
CA MET A 1 7.25 21.79 13.62
C MET A 1 6.22 22.69 12.95
N LEU A 2 5.12 23.02 13.61
CA LEU A 2 4.12 23.96 13.10
C LEU A 2 4.68 25.38 13.18
N THR A 3 4.96 26.02 12.05
CA THR A 3 5.55 27.35 11.96
C THR A 3 4.52 28.44 11.78
N HIS A 4 3.46 28.16 11.01
CA HIS A 4 2.41 29.13 10.75
C HIS A 4 1.03 28.44 10.76
N LEU A 5 0.02 29.14 11.29
CA LEU A 5 -1.38 28.71 11.34
C LEU A 5 -2.29 29.83 10.83
N HIS A 6 -2.97 29.57 9.72
CA HIS A 6 -4.01 30.44 9.19
C HIS A 6 -5.40 29.79 9.36
N ILE A 7 -6.35 30.54 9.89
CA ILE A 7 -7.75 30.12 10.06
C ILE A 7 -8.66 31.23 9.53
N SER A 8 -9.60 30.87 8.67
CA SER A 8 -10.60 31.80 8.16
C SER A 8 -12.00 31.18 8.20
N ASN A 9 -12.97 31.98 8.67
CA ASN A 9 -14.39 31.61 8.75
C ASN A 9 -14.68 30.33 9.54
N TYR A 10 -14.02 30.16 10.69
CA TYR A 10 -14.13 28.97 11.53
C TYR A 10 -14.70 29.29 12.91
N ALA A 11 -15.84 28.78 13.26
CA ALA A 11 -16.56 28.96 14.53
C ALA A 11 -16.68 30.46 14.91
N LEU A 12 -15.95 30.92 15.93
CA LEU A 12 -15.94 32.34 16.35
C LEU A 12 -14.75 33.12 15.75
N ILE A 13 -13.91 32.50 14.96
CA ILE A 13 -12.75 33.14 14.31
C ILE A 13 -13.16 33.59 12.90
N ASP A 14 -13.06 34.89 12.64
CA ASP A 14 -13.26 35.45 11.30
C ASP A 14 -12.01 35.28 10.45
N SER A 15 -10.87 35.73 10.94
CA SER A 15 -9.54 35.51 10.37
C SER A 15 -8.49 35.50 11.47
N LEU A 16 -7.55 34.57 11.38
CA LEU A 16 -6.41 34.43 12.25
C LEU A 16 -5.18 34.09 11.41
N ASP A 17 -4.12 34.86 11.59
CA ASP A 17 -2.78 34.57 11.08
C ASP A 17 -1.81 34.55 12.25
N LEU A 18 -1.13 33.42 12.44
CA LEU A 18 -0.29 33.23 13.62
C LEU A 18 1.02 32.52 13.29
N ASP A 19 2.13 33.19 13.55
CA ASP A 19 3.45 32.58 13.55
C ASP A 19 3.72 31.94 14.92
N LEU A 20 4.21 30.73 14.94
CA LEU A 20 4.47 29.93 16.14
C LEU A 20 5.99 29.73 16.32
N GLY A 21 6.45 29.93 17.55
CA GLY A 21 7.84 29.65 17.93
C GLY A 21 8.12 28.17 18.11
N ALA A 22 9.40 27.81 18.14
CA ALA A 22 9.86 26.43 18.26
C ALA A 22 9.76 25.85 19.68
N ASP A 23 9.73 26.74 20.70
CA ASP A 23 9.83 26.35 22.09
C ASP A 23 8.46 26.10 22.76
N PHE A 24 8.33 26.50 24.02
CA PHE A 24 7.12 26.33 24.81
C PHE A 24 6.19 27.55 24.67
N THR A 25 5.11 27.42 23.93
CA THR A 25 4.06 28.41 23.76
C THR A 25 2.85 28.09 24.64
N VAL A 26 2.39 29.05 25.41
CA VAL A 26 1.16 28.93 26.22
C VAL A 26 0.03 29.73 25.59
N ILE A 27 -1.18 29.18 25.70
CA ILE A 27 -2.42 29.78 25.20
C ILE A 27 -3.38 29.92 26.38
N THR A 28 -3.68 31.19 26.77
CA THR A 28 -4.64 31.52 27.81
C THR A 28 -5.90 32.18 27.27
N GLY A 29 -6.87 32.41 28.10
CA GLY A 29 -8.12 33.10 27.77
C GLY A 29 -9.33 32.49 28.47
N GLU A 30 -10.47 33.16 28.39
CA GLU A 30 -11.72 32.72 29.03
C GLU A 30 -12.17 31.33 28.56
N THR A 31 -12.76 30.54 29.46
CA THR A 31 -13.31 29.21 29.18
C THR A 31 -14.42 29.30 28.14
N GLY A 32 -14.43 28.37 27.17
CA GLY A 32 -15.41 28.32 26.09
C GLY A 32 -15.20 29.35 24.97
N ALA A 33 -14.12 30.14 25.01
CA ALA A 33 -13.96 31.30 24.14
C ALA A 33 -13.17 31.08 22.84
N GLY A 34 -12.61 29.96 22.61
CA GLY A 34 -11.78 29.80 21.42
C GLY A 34 -10.61 28.84 21.59
N LYS A 35 -10.31 28.42 22.83
CA LYS A 35 -9.27 27.41 23.07
C LYS A 35 -9.61 26.11 22.35
N SER A 36 -10.83 25.60 22.52
CA SER A 36 -11.33 24.41 21.81
C SER A 36 -11.49 24.63 20.30
N ILE A 37 -11.62 25.92 19.85
CA ILE A 37 -11.69 26.24 18.41
C ILE A 37 -10.33 26.03 17.74
N ILE A 38 -9.23 26.42 18.40
CA ILE A 38 -7.87 26.18 17.87
C ILE A 38 -7.59 24.70 17.76
N LEU A 39 -7.97 23.92 18.79
CA LEU A 39 -7.82 22.45 18.76
C LEU A 39 -8.66 21.81 17.65
N GLY A 40 -9.89 22.28 17.48
CA GLY A 40 -10.74 21.83 16.39
C GLY A 40 -10.13 22.14 15.01
N ALA A 41 -9.53 23.32 14.83
CA ALA A 41 -8.82 23.68 13.62
C ALA A 41 -7.58 22.80 13.38
N LEU A 42 -6.76 22.57 14.40
CA LEU A 42 -5.62 21.63 14.31
C LEU A 42 -6.08 20.19 14.05
N GLY A 43 -7.20 19.75 14.64
CA GLY A 43 -7.81 18.45 14.34
C GLY A 43 -8.26 18.31 12.88
N LEU A 44 -8.68 19.39 12.22
CA LEU A 44 -8.97 19.38 10.79
C LEU A 44 -7.69 19.13 9.96
N LEU A 45 -6.56 19.69 10.35
CA LEU A 45 -5.26 19.43 9.72
C LEU A 45 -4.80 17.97 9.93
N GLN A 46 -5.20 17.34 11.05
CA GLN A 46 -4.97 15.92 11.31
C GLN A 46 -5.92 14.97 10.55
N GLY A 47 -6.80 15.49 9.69
CA GLY A 47 -7.73 14.67 8.94
C GLY A 47 -8.99 14.24 9.70
N HIS A 48 -9.35 14.94 10.79
CA HIS A 48 -10.64 14.73 11.45
C HIS A 48 -11.80 15.13 10.53
N ARG A 49 -12.97 14.53 10.76
CA ARG A 49 -14.18 14.86 9.98
C ARG A 49 -14.61 16.30 10.26
N ALA A 50 -14.93 17.01 9.19
CA ALA A 50 -15.47 18.35 9.28
C ALA A 50 -17.02 18.30 9.35
N ASP A 51 -17.62 19.10 10.24
CA ASP A 51 -19.06 19.37 10.26
C ASP A 51 -19.29 20.78 9.68
N ALA A 52 -20.31 20.94 8.83
CA ALA A 52 -20.71 22.26 8.32
C ALA A 52 -21.11 23.26 9.42
N LYS A 53 -21.46 22.76 10.62
CA LYS A 53 -21.75 23.59 11.80
C LYS A 53 -20.56 24.42 12.29
N VAL A 54 -19.34 24.12 11.85
CA VAL A 54 -18.15 24.90 12.22
C VAL A 54 -17.99 26.18 11.39
N LEU A 55 -18.77 26.37 10.33
CA LEU A 55 -18.76 27.59 9.56
C LEU A 55 -19.34 28.75 10.37
N ARG A 56 -18.59 29.84 10.48
CA ARG A 56 -19.10 31.07 11.09
C ARG A 56 -20.15 31.74 10.22
N ARG A 57 -19.83 31.95 8.96
CA ARG A 57 -20.75 32.50 7.94
C ARG A 57 -21.07 31.42 6.92
N ALA A 58 -22.35 31.20 6.71
CA ALA A 58 -22.83 30.17 5.81
C ALA A 58 -22.63 30.49 4.31
N ASP A 59 -22.33 31.75 3.98
CA ASP A 59 -22.08 32.24 2.62
C ASP A 59 -20.62 32.13 2.16
N ALA A 60 -19.70 31.88 3.09
CA ALA A 60 -18.27 31.81 2.83
C ALA A 60 -17.69 30.43 3.17
N LYS A 61 -16.60 30.06 2.49
CA LYS A 61 -15.86 28.84 2.83
C LYS A 61 -15.03 29.04 4.10
N CYS A 62 -14.90 27.99 4.90
CA CYS A 62 -13.91 27.91 5.96
C CYS A 62 -12.59 27.42 5.38
N ILE A 63 -11.49 28.02 5.80
CA ILE A 63 -10.13 27.61 5.45
C ILE A 63 -9.33 27.45 6.74
N VAL A 64 -8.62 26.34 6.86
CA VAL A 64 -7.60 26.10 7.88
C VAL A 64 -6.33 25.67 7.19
N GLU A 65 -5.25 26.41 7.36
CA GLU A 65 -3.93 26.11 6.80
C GLU A 65 -2.90 26.01 7.92
N GLY A 66 -2.04 25.00 7.83
CA GLY A 66 -0.88 24.86 8.69
C GLY A 66 0.37 24.67 7.86
N THR A 67 1.37 25.48 8.11
CA THR A 67 2.71 25.33 7.53
C THR A 67 3.62 24.63 8.54
N PHE A 68 4.25 23.56 8.11
CA PHE A 68 5.11 22.74 8.95
C PHE A 68 6.55 22.75 8.41
N ASP A 69 7.51 22.92 9.29
CA ASP A 69 8.90 22.57 9.03
C ASP A 69 9.07 21.06 9.25
N THR A 70 9.52 20.37 8.21
CA THR A 70 9.63 18.91 8.14
C THR A 70 11.09 18.43 8.11
N ALA A 71 12.05 19.30 8.40
CA ALA A 71 13.46 18.93 8.41
C ALA A 71 13.72 17.71 9.32
N GLY A 72 14.30 16.66 8.75
CA GLY A 72 14.63 15.41 9.45
C GLY A 72 13.46 14.46 9.72
N LEU A 73 12.28 14.72 9.17
CA LEU A 73 11.13 13.82 9.27
C LEU A 73 11.10 12.83 8.12
N PRO A 74 10.74 11.55 8.35
CA PRO A 74 10.66 10.53 7.30
C PRO A 74 9.31 10.58 6.56
N ILE A 75 8.98 11.72 5.95
CA ILE A 75 7.70 11.92 5.26
C ILE A 75 7.78 11.80 3.74
N GLU A 76 9.00 11.83 3.16
CA GLU A 76 9.21 11.73 1.71
C GLU A 76 8.53 10.51 1.10
N PRO A 77 8.63 9.28 1.65
CA PRO A 77 7.96 8.11 1.08
C PRO A 77 6.43 8.23 1.09
N LEU A 78 5.86 8.97 2.05
CA LEU A 78 4.41 9.20 2.11
C LEU A 78 3.96 10.22 1.06
N LEU A 79 4.78 11.24 0.78
CA LEU A 79 4.52 12.21 -0.26
C LEU A 79 4.64 11.58 -1.64
N GLU A 80 5.69 10.79 -1.89
CA GLU A 80 5.88 10.05 -3.15
C GLU A 80 4.71 9.08 -3.42
N ALA A 81 4.31 8.29 -2.42
CA ALA A 81 3.19 7.36 -2.55
C ALA A 81 1.84 8.06 -2.81
N ALA A 82 1.72 9.32 -2.42
CA ALA A 82 0.54 10.16 -2.66
C ALA A 82 0.65 11.04 -3.91
N GLU A 83 1.74 10.94 -4.68
CA GLU A 83 2.05 11.78 -5.86
C GLU A 83 2.06 13.29 -5.54
N ILE A 84 2.58 13.66 -4.34
CA ILE A 84 2.67 15.04 -3.87
C ILE A 84 4.12 15.51 -3.95
N GLU A 85 4.35 16.62 -4.64
CA GLU A 85 5.67 17.23 -4.72
C GLU A 85 6.10 17.81 -3.36
N ALA A 86 7.33 17.50 -2.95
CA ALA A 86 7.94 18.08 -1.76
C ALA A 86 8.44 19.50 -2.08
N ASP A 87 8.18 20.45 -1.16
CA ASP A 87 8.69 21.83 -1.25
C ASP A 87 9.82 22.03 -0.23
N GLY A 88 10.98 21.46 -0.51
CA GLY A 88 12.13 21.48 0.39
C GLY A 88 11.78 20.84 1.74
N HIS A 89 11.95 21.62 2.85
CA HIS A 89 11.57 21.21 4.20
C HIS A 89 10.27 21.84 4.68
N THR A 90 9.48 22.41 3.76
CA THR A 90 8.20 23.04 4.10
C THR A 90 7.04 22.16 3.61
N LEU A 91 6.08 21.94 4.48
CA LEU A 91 4.85 21.22 4.15
C LEU A 91 3.64 22.10 4.49
N LEU A 92 2.83 22.42 3.50
CA LEU A 92 1.58 23.15 3.67
C LEU A 92 0.42 22.16 3.67
N ILE A 93 -0.35 22.11 4.75
CA ILE A 93 -1.60 21.36 4.85
C ILE A 93 -2.76 22.34 4.90
N ARG A 94 -3.72 22.22 3.97
CA ARG A 94 -4.91 23.05 3.90
C ARG A 94 -6.19 22.23 3.91
N ARG A 95 -7.15 22.68 4.71
CA ARG A 95 -8.52 22.14 4.75
C ARG A 95 -9.49 23.23 4.35
N GLU A 96 -10.37 22.92 3.41
CA GLU A 96 -11.45 23.79 2.98
C GLU A 96 -12.80 23.12 3.25
N ILE A 97 -13.72 23.86 3.88
CA ILE A 97 -15.10 23.41 4.10
C ILE A 97 -16.01 24.43 3.41
N SER A 98 -16.77 23.97 2.41
CA SER A 98 -17.69 24.84 1.67
C SER A 98 -19.01 25.04 2.42
N ALA A 99 -19.75 26.08 2.06
CA ALA A 99 -21.11 26.34 2.56
C ALA A 99 -22.07 25.13 2.39
N ALA A 100 -21.86 24.30 1.38
CA ALA A 100 -22.63 23.07 1.15
C ALA A 100 -22.16 21.88 2.00
N GLY A 101 -21.25 22.08 2.96
CA GLY A 101 -20.71 21.03 3.82
C GLY A 101 -19.68 20.10 3.16
N LYS A 102 -19.28 20.37 1.91
CA LYS A 102 -18.22 19.59 1.26
C LYS A 102 -16.87 19.99 1.81
N SER A 103 -16.10 19.01 2.30
CA SER A 103 -14.73 19.19 2.80
C SER A 103 -13.71 18.71 1.78
N ARG A 104 -12.68 19.52 1.55
CA ARG A 104 -11.52 19.22 0.71
C ARG A 104 -10.24 19.36 1.51
N ALA A 105 -9.26 18.56 1.18
CA ALA A 105 -7.92 18.60 1.78
C ALA A 105 -6.88 18.79 0.68
N PHE A 106 -5.84 19.53 0.99
CA PHE A 106 -4.71 19.80 0.11
C PHE A 106 -3.41 19.67 0.90
N VAL A 107 -2.39 19.17 0.24
CA VAL A 107 -1.02 19.13 0.73
C VAL A 107 -0.14 19.72 -0.37
N ASN A 108 0.61 20.79 -0.07
CA ASN A 108 1.37 21.56 -1.07
C ASN A 108 0.52 21.90 -2.32
N ASP A 109 -0.70 22.40 -2.08
CA ASP A 109 -1.72 22.70 -3.11
C ASP A 109 -2.23 21.51 -3.94
N THR A 110 -1.71 20.29 -3.75
CA THR A 110 -2.21 19.07 -4.36
C THR A 110 -3.41 18.53 -3.59
N PRO A 111 -4.54 18.20 -4.23
CA PRO A 111 -5.68 17.58 -3.55
C PRO A 111 -5.29 16.24 -2.92
N ALA A 112 -5.58 16.07 -1.64
CA ALA A 112 -5.22 14.89 -0.87
C ALA A 112 -6.44 14.24 -0.20
N THR A 113 -6.35 12.94 0.08
CA THR A 113 -7.37 12.22 0.84
C THR A 113 -7.18 12.45 2.35
N LEU A 114 -8.26 12.24 3.14
CA LEU A 114 -8.16 12.31 4.59
C LEU A 114 -7.22 11.23 5.18
N ASN A 115 -7.03 10.14 4.47
CA ASN A 115 -6.11 9.09 4.89
C ASN A 115 -4.66 9.55 4.80
N VAL A 116 -4.28 10.18 3.70
CA VAL A 116 -2.95 10.80 3.52
C VAL A 116 -2.70 11.86 4.60
N LEU A 117 -3.71 12.72 4.88
CA LEU A 117 -3.57 13.71 5.96
C LEU A 117 -3.30 13.05 7.32
N ARG A 118 -4.01 11.97 7.67
CA ARG A 118 -3.79 11.27 8.95
C ARG A 118 -2.39 10.68 9.03
N GLN A 119 -1.94 10.04 7.98
CA GLN A 119 -0.58 9.47 7.93
C GLN A 119 0.50 10.55 8.09
N LEU A 120 0.36 11.68 7.38
CA LEU A 120 1.28 12.81 7.55
C LEU A 120 1.20 13.42 8.95
N ALA A 121 -0.01 13.61 9.48
CA ALA A 121 -0.23 14.22 10.79
C ALA A 121 0.40 13.43 11.95
N GLU A 122 0.44 12.11 11.85
CA GLU A 122 1.12 11.24 12.83
C GLU A 122 2.62 11.56 12.99
N HIS A 123 3.24 12.13 11.94
CA HIS A 123 4.63 12.58 11.94
C HIS A 123 4.81 14.06 12.27
N LEU A 124 3.73 14.86 12.31
CA LEU A 124 3.81 16.33 12.41
C LEU A 124 3.37 16.88 13.75
N ILE A 125 2.27 16.37 14.30
CA ILE A 125 1.65 16.97 15.48
C ILE A 125 0.89 15.93 16.32
N ASP A 126 1.15 15.93 17.60
CA ASP A 126 0.43 15.10 18.58
C ASP A 126 -0.42 16.01 19.48
N ILE A 127 -1.75 15.83 19.44
CA ILE A 127 -2.68 16.64 20.26
C ILE A 127 -3.14 15.78 21.43
N HIS A 128 -2.65 16.10 22.63
CA HIS A 128 -3.10 15.46 23.85
C HIS A 128 -4.32 16.19 24.43
N SER A 129 -5.46 15.53 24.39
CA SER A 129 -6.72 15.97 24.97
C SER A 129 -7.23 14.98 26.03
N GLN A 130 -8.23 15.39 26.81
CA GLN A 130 -8.82 14.59 27.89
C GLN A 130 -9.31 13.20 27.44
N HIS A 131 -9.67 13.04 26.14
CA HIS A 131 -10.09 11.75 25.56
C HIS A 131 -8.91 10.82 25.22
N GLN A 132 -7.68 11.31 25.15
CA GLN A 132 -6.49 10.49 24.84
C GLN A 132 -5.89 9.78 26.06
N ASN A 133 -6.43 10.01 27.25
CA ASN A 133 -6.02 9.32 28.47
C ASN A 133 -6.17 7.78 28.38
N LEU A 134 -7.00 7.29 27.42
CA LEU A 134 -7.19 5.86 27.15
C LEU A 134 -6.08 5.24 26.28
N LEU A 135 -5.16 6.03 25.71
CA LEU A 135 -4.09 5.49 24.84
C LEU A 135 -3.20 4.47 25.57
N LEU A 136 -2.97 4.68 26.88
CA LEU A 136 -2.18 3.75 27.69
C LEU A 136 -2.88 2.39 27.93
N SER A 137 -4.17 2.27 27.62
CA SER A 137 -4.91 1.01 27.64
C SER A 137 -4.83 0.28 26.29
N HIS A 138 -4.26 0.91 25.25
CA HIS A 138 -4.09 0.30 23.93
C HIS A 138 -2.73 -0.35 23.80
N GLU A 139 -2.71 -1.65 23.63
CA GLU A 139 -1.49 -2.45 23.50
C GLU A 139 -0.52 -1.92 22.42
N ASN A 140 -1.03 -1.53 21.26
CA ASN A 140 -0.20 -1.01 20.17
C ASN A 140 0.58 0.24 20.59
N TYR A 141 -0.05 1.16 21.34
CA TYR A 141 0.63 2.36 21.83
C TYR A 141 1.73 2.02 22.83
N LEU A 142 1.50 1.02 23.70
CA LEU A 142 2.52 0.55 24.65
C LEU A 142 3.68 -0.10 23.93
N LEU A 143 3.42 -0.96 22.94
CA LEU A 143 4.43 -1.61 22.12
C LEU A 143 5.27 -0.59 21.33
N ASP A 144 4.63 0.38 20.67
CA ASP A 144 5.34 1.43 19.95
C ASP A 144 6.21 2.28 20.88
N THR A 145 5.74 2.55 22.11
CA THR A 145 6.52 3.26 23.13
C THR A 145 7.74 2.46 23.59
N LEU A 146 7.55 1.17 23.85
CA LEU A 146 8.63 0.25 24.24
C LEU A 146 9.67 0.11 23.13
N ASP A 147 9.21 -0.10 21.91
CA ASP A 147 10.07 -0.29 20.73
C ASP A 147 10.85 1.00 20.39
N LEU A 148 10.24 2.16 20.59
CA LEU A 148 10.91 3.46 20.43
C LEU A 148 12.03 3.64 21.47
N VAL A 149 11.76 3.32 22.73
CA VAL A 149 12.73 3.47 23.82
C VAL A 149 13.89 2.47 23.69
N ALA A 150 13.56 1.26 23.22
CA ALA A 150 14.52 0.18 23.00
C ALA A 150 15.31 0.31 21.68
N ASP A 151 14.94 1.20 20.78
CA ASP A 151 15.45 1.29 19.39
C ASP A 151 15.34 -0.07 18.65
N ASN A 152 14.17 -0.67 18.72
CA ASN A 152 13.90 -2.02 18.23
C ASN A 152 13.62 -2.12 16.72
N ALA A 153 13.89 -1.08 15.91
CA ALA A 153 13.56 -1.08 14.48
C ALA A 153 14.10 -2.31 13.74
N ALA A 154 15.37 -2.67 13.98
CA ALA A 154 16.02 -3.83 13.36
C ALA A 154 15.40 -5.16 13.82
N LEU A 155 15.11 -5.31 15.12
CA LEU A 155 14.48 -6.52 15.69
C LEU A 155 13.05 -6.69 15.19
N ARG A 156 12.28 -5.60 15.09
CA ARG A 156 10.93 -5.62 14.51
C ARG A 156 10.94 -6.07 13.06
N HIS A 157 11.89 -5.56 12.26
CA HIS A 157 12.04 -5.98 10.87
C HIS A 157 12.41 -7.47 10.76
N ALA A 158 13.39 -7.93 11.54
CA ALA A 158 13.76 -9.34 11.57
C ALA A 158 12.61 -10.24 12.01
N TYR A 159 11.83 -9.83 13.01
CA TYR A 159 10.65 -10.56 13.46
C TYR A 159 9.54 -10.60 12.39
N ALA A 160 9.27 -9.47 11.73
CA ALA A 160 8.29 -9.39 10.66
C ALA A 160 8.65 -10.31 9.49
N GLN A 161 9.93 -10.38 9.12
CA GLN A 161 10.44 -11.31 8.10
C GLN A 161 10.26 -12.76 8.53
N ALA A 162 10.71 -13.14 9.73
CA ALA A 162 10.58 -14.50 10.25
C ALA A 162 9.10 -14.94 10.30
N LEU A 163 8.20 -14.06 10.72
CA LEU A 163 6.76 -14.31 10.75
C LEU A 163 6.17 -14.47 9.34
N ALA A 164 6.64 -13.68 8.37
CA ALA A 164 6.23 -13.81 6.96
C ALA A 164 6.65 -15.16 6.39
N ASP A 165 7.88 -15.59 6.66
CA ASP A 165 8.42 -16.88 6.24
C ASP A 165 7.65 -18.04 6.88
N HIS A 166 7.33 -17.95 8.18
CA HIS A 166 6.49 -18.93 8.87
C HIS A 166 5.09 -19.01 8.28
N ARG A 167 4.47 -17.87 7.96
CA ARG A 167 3.15 -17.83 7.31
C ARG A 167 3.18 -18.39 5.89
N ALA A 168 4.28 -18.18 5.16
CA ALA A 168 4.49 -18.75 3.83
C ALA A 168 4.63 -20.28 3.92
N ALA A 169 5.46 -20.79 4.84
CA ALA A 169 5.63 -22.22 5.07
C ALA A 169 4.31 -22.91 5.48
N ARG A 170 3.52 -22.25 6.32
CA ARG A 170 2.19 -22.76 6.73
C ARG A 170 1.21 -22.84 5.54
N ARG A 171 1.18 -21.82 4.66
CA ARG A 171 0.34 -21.86 3.46
C ARG A 171 0.79 -22.97 2.53
N HIS A 172 2.09 -23.11 2.30
CA HIS A 172 2.65 -24.15 1.46
C HIS A 172 2.31 -25.55 1.97
N LEU A 173 2.42 -25.81 3.27
CA LEU A 173 1.99 -27.07 3.86
C LEU A 173 0.49 -27.33 3.64
N GLN A 174 -0.34 -26.31 3.82
CA GLN A 174 -1.78 -26.43 3.62
C GLN A 174 -2.11 -26.73 2.16
N GLU A 175 -1.46 -26.10 1.19
CA GLU A 175 -1.61 -26.38 -0.25
C GLU A 175 -1.26 -27.82 -0.58
N LEU A 176 -0.14 -28.34 -0.04
CA LEU A 176 0.26 -29.74 -0.22
C LEU A 176 -0.75 -30.71 0.42
N GLN A 177 -1.28 -30.39 1.59
CA GLN A 177 -2.30 -31.22 2.25
C GLN A 177 -3.61 -31.26 1.46
N GLU A 178 -4.03 -30.14 0.85
CA GLU A 178 -5.23 -30.09 0.00
C GLU A 178 -5.05 -30.88 -1.30
N LEU A 179 -3.85 -30.85 -1.88
CA LEU A 179 -3.48 -31.66 -3.05
C LEU A 179 -3.48 -33.16 -2.70
N SER A 180 -2.80 -33.56 -1.64
CA SER A 180 -2.73 -34.94 -1.16
C SER A 180 -4.10 -35.53 -0.78
N GLY A 181 -5.02 -34.72 -0.28
CA GLY A 181 -6.38 -35.20 0.09
C GLY A 181 -7.30 -35.59 -1.07
N ARG A 182 -6.90 -35.30 -2.34
CA ARG A 182 -7.63 -35.67 -3.57
C ARG A 182 -7.03 -36.87 -4.32
N ASP A 183 -6.00 -37.47 -3.79
CA ASP A 183 -4.95 -38.18 -4.52
C ASP A 183 -5.31 -39.51 -5.22
N GLY A 184 -6.31 -40.23 -4.81
CA GLY A 184 -6.56 -41.55 -5.40
C GLY A 184 -7.21 -41.51 -6.79
N GLN A 185 -8.18 -40.61 -6.99
CA GLN A 185 -8.91 -40.46 -8.26
C GLN A 185 -8.20 -39.56 -9.28
N ASP A 186 -7.54 -38.53 -8.76
CA ASP A 186 -6.83 -37.55 -9.60
C ASP A 186 -5.55 -38.17 -10.19
N ARG A 187 -4.83 -39.02 -9.44
CA ARG A 187 -3.62 -39.70 -9.92
C ARG A 187 -3.89 -40.56 -11.15
N ASP A 188 -4.90 -41.46 -11.10
CA ASP A 188 -5.25 -42.35 -12.21
C ASP A 188 -5.72 -41.54 -13.44
N TYR A 189 -6.48 -40.48 -13.20
CA TYR A 189 -6.93 -39.57 -14.25
C TYR A 189 -5.76 -38.86 -14.93
N LEU A 190 -4.86 -38.22 -14.16
CA LEU A 190 -3.70 -37.50 -14.68
C LEU A 190 -2.73 -38.43 -15.41
N SER A 191 -2.46 -39.63 -14.85
CA SER A 191 -1.62 -40.65 -15.47
C SER A 191 -2.20 -41.06 -16.82
N PHE A 192 -3.50 -41.35 -16.90
CA PHE A 192 -4.16 -41.68 -18.14
C PHE A 192 -4.12 -40.54 -19.17
N GLN A 193 -4.30 -39.28 -18.74
CA GLN A 193 -4.22 -38.13 -19.64
C GLN A 193 -2.81 -37.95 -20.19
N LEU A 194 -1.81 -38.07 -19.32
CA LEU A 194 -0.39 -37.95 -19.69
C LEU A 194 0.00 -39.05 -20.67
N GLU A 195 -0.40 -40.31 -20.40
CA GLU A 195 -0.13 -41.45 -21.29
C GLU A 195 -0.73 -41.24 -22.70
N GLN A 196 -1.90 -40.63 -22.81
CA GLN A 196 -2.50 -40.30 -24.11
C GLN A 196 -1.69 -39.25 -24.88
N ILE A 197 -1.14 -38.24 -24.20
CA ILE A 197 -0.32 -37.20 -24.85
C ILE A 197 1.03 -37.80 -25.23
N ASP A 198 1.73 -38.42 -24.30
CA ASP A 198 3.08 -39.01 -24.50
C ASP A 198 3.07 -40.16 -25.49
N GLY A 199 2.08 -41.04 -25.41
CA GLY A 199 1.90 -42.14 -26.35
C GLY A 199 1.55 -41.67 -27.77
N SER A 200 1.27 -40.41 -27.97
CA SER A 200 1.11 -39.80 -29.28
C SER A 200 2.42 -39.30 -29.87
N ALA A 201 3.41 -38.95 -29.05
CA ALA A 201 4.76 -38.55 -29.41
C ALA A 201 4.79 -37.53 -30.57
N PHE A 202 4.04 -36.43 -30.43
CA PHE A 202 4.01 -35.35 -31.41
C PHE A 202 5.26 -34.47 -31.26
N GLU A 203 5.90 -34.14 -32.40
CA GLU A 203 6.99 -33.14 -32.46
C GLU A 203 6.42 -31.73 -32.59
N VAL A 204 7.11 -30.72 -32.06
CA VAL A 204 6.62 -29.32 -32.01
C VAL A 204 6.20 -28.79 -33.39
N ASP A 205 6.95 -29.15 -34.46
CA ASP A 205 6.72 -28.69 -35.83
C ASP A 205 5.90 -29.67 -36.68
N GLU A 206 5.44 -30.76 -36.07
CA GLU A 206 4.76 -31.85 -36.80
C GLU A 206 3.41 -31.42 -37.38
N GLN A 207 2.67 -30.54 -36.67
CA GLN A 207 1.35 -30.08 -37.10
C GLN A 207 1.40 -29.42 -38.49
N ALA A 208 2.28 -28.39 -38.63
CA ALA A 208 2.38 -27.68 -39.90
C ALA A 208 2.83 -28.58 -41.05
N ARG A 209 3.71 -29.56 -40.76
CA ARG A 209 4.15 -30.56 -41.74
C ARG A 209 3.00 -31.46 -42.18
N LEU A 210 2.23 -32.02 -41.22
CA LEU A 210 1.10 -32.89 -41.50
C LEU A 210 -0.02 -32.16 -42.24
N GLU A 211 -0.27 -30.89 -41.91
CA GLU A 211 -1.27 -30.07 -42.62
C GLU A 211 -0.85 -29.82 -44.07
N ALA A 212 0.42 -29.47 -44.29
CA ALA A 212 0.96 -29.30 -45.65
C ALA A 212 0.96 -30.62 -46.46
N ASP A 213 1.38 -31.72 -45.84
CA ASP A 213 1.36 -33.04 -46.47
C ASP A 213 -0.07 -33.49 -46.82
N SER A 214 -1.05 -33.27 -45.93
CA SER A 214 -2.46 -33.59 -46.18
C SER A 214 -3.03 -32.77 -47.33
N GLU A 215 -2.73 -31.48 -47.40
CA GLU A 215 -3.15 -30.57 -48.46
C GLU A 215 -2.54 -31.03 -49.81
N ALA A 216 -1.22 -31.25 -49.83
CA ALA A 216 -0.50 -31.70 -51.02
C ALA A 216 -1.05 -33.04 -51.56
N LEU A 217 -1.23 -34.05 -50.71
CA LEU A 217 -1.74 -35.37 -51.09
C LEU A 217 -3.23 -35.35 -51.51
N THR A 218 -4.04 -34.46 -50.91
CA THR A 218 -5.44 -34.28 -51.31
C THR A 218 -5.57 -33.71 -52.70
N HIS A 219 -4.71 -32.74 -53.04
CA HIS A 219 -4.73 -32.13 -54.37
C HIS A 219 -3.98 -32.92 -55.43
N ALA A 220 -3.13 -33.90 -55.06
CA ALA A 220 -2.37 -34.71 -55.97
C ALA A 220 -3.29 -35.52 -56.93
N GLU A 221 -4.38 -36.11 -56.40
CA GLU A 221 -5.36 -36.87 -57.19
C GLU A 221 -6.10 -35.98 -58.19
N ASP A 222 -6.51 -34.78 -57.76
CA ASP A 222 -7.19 -33.81 -58.63
C ASP A 222 -6.22 -33.27 -59.71
N ILE A 223 -4.98 -32.97 -59.35
CA ILE A 223 -3.95 -32.50 -60.29
C ILE A 223 -3.63 -33.58 -61.31
N GLN A 224 -3.38 -34.81 -60.86
CA GLN A 224 -3.10 -35.93 -61.78
C GLN A 224 -4.27 -36.16 -62.70
N SER A 225 -5.51 -36.20 -62.20
CA SER A 225 -6.72 -36.36 -63.00
C SER A 225 -6.86 -35.21 -64.02
N ALA A 226 -6.62 -33.99 -63.66
CA ALA A 226 -6.66 -32.82 -64.56
C ALA A 226 -5.59 -32.91 -65.63
N LEU A 227 -4.35 -33.30 -65.30
CA LEU A 227 -3.24 -33.46 -66.22
C LEU A 227 -3.52 -34.67 -67.18
N ALA A 228 -3.98 -35.79 -66.64
CA ALA A 228 -4.37 -36.98 -67.47
C ALA A 228 -5.49 -36.61 -68.44
N HIS A 229 -6.50 -35.90 -68.04
CA HIS A 229 -7.56 -35.40 -68.89
C HIS A 229 -7.03 -34.44 -69.97
N ALA A 230 -6.09 -33.56 -69.63
CA ALA A 230 -5.45 -32.66 -70.58
C ALA A 230 -4.65 -33.43 -71.63
N ALA A 231 -3.82 -34.42 -71.22
CA ALA A 231 -3.04 -35.26 -72.08
C ALA A 231 -3.98 -36.07 -73.03
N THR A 232 -5.05 -36.72 -72.48
CA THR A 232 -6.03 -37.43 -73.23
C THR A 232 -6.72 -36.56 -74.27
N ARG A 233 -7.04 -35.32 -73.99
CA ARG A 233 -7.67 -34.43 -74.99
C ARG A 233 -6.71 -33.97 -76.07
N LEU A 234 -5.41 -33.98 -75.83
CA LEU A 234 -4.39 -33.62 -76.84
C LEU A 234 -4.00 -34.81 -77.71
N SER A 235 -4.03 -36.06 -77.20
CA SER A 235 -3.57 -37.28 -77.87
C SER A 235 -4.51 -38.47 -77.73
N ASN A 236 -5.84 -38.34 -77.92
CA ASN A 236 -6.82 -39.45 -77.86
C ASN A 236 -6.97 -40.12 -79.24
N ASP A 237 -7.15 -41.41 -79.23
CA ASP A 237 -7.35 -42.26 -80.45
C ASP A 237 -8.51 -41.83 -81.38
N GLU A 238 -9.56 -41.15 -80.80
CA GLU A 238 -10.71 -40.66 -81.60
C GLU A 238 -10.54 -39.22 -82.09
N PHE A 239 -9.73 -38.36 -81.35
CA PHE A 239 -9.47 -36.94 -81.65
C PHE A 239 -8.02 -36.60 -81.39
N ASP A 240 -7.10 -37.24 -82.04
CA ASP A 240 -5.67 -36.91 -81.96
C ASP A 240 -5.41 -35.59 -82.65
N VAL A 241 -5.30 -34.51 -81.76
CA VAL A 241 -5.04 -33.14 -82.21
C VAL A 241 -3.75 -33.05 -82.99
N LEU A 242 -2.70 -33.78 -82.57
CA LEU A 242 -1.41 -33.83 -83.30
C LEU A 242 -1.51 -34.44 -84.66
N ASN A 243 -2.36 -35.54 -84.77
CA ASN A 243 -2.58 -36.17 -86.07
C ASN A 243 -3.47 -35.32 -86.99
N CYS A 244 -4.49 -34.65 -86.43
CA CYS A 244 -5.32 -33.72 -87.18
C CYS A 244 -4.46 -32.52 -87.70
N LEU A 245 -3.55 -31.99 -86.91
CA LEU A 245 -2.66 -30.96 -87.34
C LEU A 245 -1.69 -31.43 -88.40
N ARG A 246 -1.17 -32.67 -88.27
CA ARG A 246 -0.29 -33.32 -89.31
C ARG A 246 -1.00 -33.49 -90.61
N GLN A 247 -2.27 -33.98 -90.58
CA GLN A 247 -3.07 -34.10 -91.81
C GLN A 247 -3.35 -32.77 -92.47
N ALA A 248 -3.75 -31.77 -91.67
CA ALA A 248 -3.99 -30.42 -92.17
C ALA A 248 -2.71 -29.76 -92.72
N GLU A 249 -1.56 -30.03 -92.10
CA GLU A 249 -0.24 -29.61 -92.59
C GLU A 249 0.04 -30.26 -93.97
N SER A 250 -0.19 -31.60 -94.07
CA SER A 250 0.01 -32.31 -95.34
C SER A 250 -0.89 -31.75 -96.43
N ASP A 251 -2.17 -31.51 -96.14
CA ASP A 251 -3.15 -31.00 -97.14
C ASP A 251 -2.72 -29.59 -97.62
N LEU A 252 -2.21 -28.77 -96.70
CA LEU A 252 -1.69 -27.43 -97.02
C LEU A 252 -0.39 -27.49 -97.83
N ARG A 253 0.51 -28.46 -97.57
CA ARG A 253 1.73 -28.68 -98.36
C ARG A 253 1.40 -29.21 -99.80
N ASP A 254 0.39 -30.08 -99.93
CA ASP A 254 -0.10 -30.53 -101.22
C ASP A 254 -0.71 -29.32 -101.99
N ALA A 255 -1.49 -28.48 -101.33
CA ALA A 255 -2.04 -27.26 -101.96
C ALA A 255 -0.94 -26.29 -102.40
N ALA A 256 0.20 -26.21 -101.68
CA ALA A 256 1.33 -25.35 -101.98
C ALA A 256 1.98 -25.65 -103.35
N ARG A 257 1.84 -26.90 -103.91
CA ARG A 257 2.28 -27.25 -105.22
C ARG A 257 1.57 -26.48 -106.34
N HIS A 258 0.36 -25.96 -106.02
CA HIS A 258 -0.46 -25.21 -106.97
C HIS A 258 -0.66 -23.71 -106.55
N ARG A 259 -0.45 -23.45 -105.23
CA ARG A 259 -0.61 -22.08 -104.68
C ARG A 259 0.44 -21.84 -103.60
N PRO A 260 1.56 -21.21 -103.94
CA PRO A 260 2.74 -21.03 -103.06
C PRO A 260 2.42 -20.34 -101.71
N GLU A 261 1.40 -19.49 -101.66
CA GLU A 261 0.99 -18.75 -100.45
C GLU A 261 0.55 -19.67 -99.33
N THR A 262 0.14 -20.94 -99.57
CA THR A 262 -0.27 -21.93 -98.59
C THR A 262 0.90 -22.55 -97.85
N GLU A 263 2.13 -22.45 -98.32
CA GLU A 263 3.35 -22.98 -97.71
C GLU A 263 3.60 -22.33 -96.36
N ALA A 264 3.46 -21.00 -96.27
CA ALA A 264 3.60 -20.24 -95.02
C ALA A 264 2.54 -20.65 -93.96
N LEU A 265 1.37 -21.13 -94.37
CA LEU A 265 0.34 -21.67 -93.47
C LEU A 265 0.73 -23.06 -92.98
N ALA A 266 1.31 -23.89 -93.86
CA ALA A 266 1.80 -25.22 -93.50
C ALA A 266 2.96 -25.08 -92.44
N ASP A 267 3.91 -24.25 -92.67
CA ASP A 267 5.01 -24.00 -91.71
C ASP A 267 4.51 -23.51 -90.36
N ARG A 268 3.52 -22.63 -90.37
CA ARG A 268 2.88 -22.18 -89.09
C ARG A 268 2.15 -23.33 -88.40
N LEU A 269 1.51 -24.24 -89.16
CA LEU A 269 0.80 -25.38 -88.58
C LEU A 269 1.79 -26.39 -88.01
N GLU A 270 2.93 -26.62 -88.74
CA GLU A 270 4.03 -27.44 -88.25
C GLU A 270 4.60 -26.89 -86.92
N SER A 271 4.85 -25.59 -86.87
CA SER A 271 5.33 -24.94 -85.64
C SER A 271 4.34 -25.12 -84.47
N ALA A 272 3.03 -24.94 -84.71
CA ALA A 272 2.00 -25.13 -83.71
C ALA A 272 1.90 -26.63 -83.29
N ARG A 273 2.09 -27.60 -84.24
CA ARG A 273 2.11 -29.00 -83.88
C ARG A 273 3.30 -29.34 -82.98
N ILE A 274 4.50 -28.85 -83.30
CA ILE A 274 5.69 -29.06 -82.45
C ILE A 274 5.44 -28.52 -81.06
N GLU A 275 4.91 -27.31 -80.95
CA GLU A 275 4.61 -26.66 -79.67
C GLU A 275 3.58 -27.48 -78.84
N ILE A 276 2.54 -28.00 -79.48
CA ILE A 276 1.53 -28.85 -78.82
C ILE A 276 2.14 -30.18 -78.38
N ASP A 277 3.04 -30.78 -79.20
CA ASP A 277 3.75 -32.02 -78.83
C ASP A 277 4.67 -31.83 -77.63
N ASP A 278 5.38 -30.70 -77.58
CA ASP A 278 6.19 -30.29 -76.40
C ASP A 278 5.32 -30.07 -75.15
N ILE A 279 4.18 -29.36 -75.30
CA ILE A 279 3.20 -29.21 -74.24
C ILE A 279 2.66 -30.53 -73.71
N LEU A 280 2.32 -31.47 -74.66
CA LEU A 280 1.86 -32.80 -74.28
C LEU A 280 2.93 -33.54 -73.47
N SER A 281 4.18 -33.53 -73.94
CA SER A 281 5.32 -34.16 -73.27
C SER A 281 5.52 -33.61 -71.88
N ASP A 282 5.38 -32.27 -71.70
CA ASP A 282 5.47 -31.60 -70.42
C ASP A 282 4.32 -31.96 -69.47
N VAL A 283 3.08 -32.05 -70.03
CA VAL A 283 1.88 -32.49 -69.28
C VAL A 283 2.01 -33.94 -68.80
N GLU A 284 2.48 -34.83 -69.66
CA GLU A 284 2.72 -36.22 -69.31
C GLU A 284 3.79 -36.39 -68.27
N ARG A 285 4.91 -35.68 -68.40
CA ARG A 285 5.99 -35.69 -67.44
C ARG A 285 5.53 -35.14 -66.08
N LEU A 286 4.73 -34.04 -66.06
CA LEU A 286 4.13 -33.52 -64.85
C LEU A 286 3.14 -34.52 -64.22
N ALA A 287 2.29 -35.17 -65.00
CA ALA A 287 1.36 -36.20 -64.56
C ALA A 287 2.08 -37.41 -63.93
N ASP A 288 3.20 -37.84 -64.53
CA ASP A 288 4.01 -38.93 -63.97
C ASP A 288 4.79 -38.51 -62.68
N SER A 289 5.07 -37.23 -62.54
CA SER A 289 5.75 -36.72 -61.37
C SER A 289 4.84 -36.56 -60.12
N VAL A 290 3.51 -36.60 -60.30
CA VAL A 290 2.56 -36.49 -59.19
C VAL A 290 2.39 -37.88 -58.56
N GLU A 291 2.98 -38.06 -57.39
CA GLU A 291 2.82 -39.26 -56.58
C GLU A 291 1.44 -39.25 -55.87
N ILE A 292 0.57 -40.18 -56.24
CA ILE A 292 -0.67 -40.44 -55.52
C ILE A 292 -0.39 -41.51 -54.47
N ASP A 293 -0.45 -41.10 -53.19
CA ASP A 293 -0.34 -42.01 -52.05
C ASP A 293 -1.61 -41.97 -51.16
N PRO A 294 -2.67 -42.68 -51.51
CA PRO A 294 -3.91 -42.75 -50.73
C PRO A 294 -3.68 -43.30 -49.31
N VAL A 295 -2.71 -44.20 -49.16
CA VAL A 295 -2.37 -44.80 -47.87
C VAL A 295 -1.64 -43.76 -47.00
N GLY A 296 -0.75 -43.01 -47.61
CA GLY A 296 -0.09 -41.87 -46.98
C GLY A 296 -1.06 -40.79 -46.53
N LEU A 297 -2.01 -40.43 -47.41
CA LEU A 297 -3.07 -39.46 -47.07
C LEU A 297 -3.92 -39.93 -45.88
N GLU A 298 -4.39 -41.20 -45.92
CA GLU A 298 -5.15 -41.76 -44.80
C GLU A 298 -4.34 -41.76 -43.48
N ARG A 299 -3.07 -42.11 -43.54
CA ARG A 299 -2.16 -42.08 -42.39
C ARG A 299 -1.98 -40.67 -41.84
N THR A 300 -1.74 -39.69 -42.71
CA THR A 300 -1.58 -38.28 -42.35
C THR A 300 -2.85 -37.72 -41.69
N ASN A 301 -4.01 -37.98 -42.33
CA ASN A 301 -5.31 -37.55 -41.81
C ASN A 301 -5.66 -38.20 -40.46
N ARG A 302 -5.31 -39.49 -40.29
CA ARG A 302 -5.49 -40.18 -39.01
C ARG A 302 -4.60 -39.57 -37.92
N ARG A 303 -3.37 -39.18 -38.26
CA ARG A 303 -2.41 -38.52 -37.36
C ARG A 303 -2.91 -37.14 -36.96
N LEU A 304 -3.37 -36.31 -37.92
CA LEU A 304 -4.00 -35.01 -37.68
C LEU A 304 -5.26 -35.12 -36.83
N SER A 305 -6.13 -36.06 -37.13
CA SER A 305 -7.36 -36.29 -36.36
C SER A 305 -7.06 -36.60 -34.89
N LYS A 306 -6.00 -37.38 -34.63
CA LYS A 306 -5.55 -37.69 -33.29
C LYS A 306 -5.01 -36.45 -32.58
N LEU A 307 -4.25 -35.59 -33.29
CA LEU A 307 -3.73 -34.32 -32.77
C LEU A 307 -4.87 -33.36 -32.39
N TYR A 308 -5.79 -33.11 -33.32
CA TYR A 308 -6.93 -32.23 -33.10
C TYR A 308 -7.86 -32.72 -31.99
N ALA A 309 -8.03 -34.03 -31.86
CA ALA A 309 -8.79 -34.59 -30.75
C ALA A 309 -8.16 -34.30 -29.39
N LEU A 310 -6.82 -34.41 -29.30
CA LEU A 310 -6.08 -34.05 -28.07
C LEU A 310 -6.08 -32.55 -27.80
N GLN A 311 -5.87 -31.72 -28.84
CA GLN A 311 -5.93 -30.26 -28.70
C GLN A 311 -7.30 -29.79 -28.19
N ARG A 312 -8.38 -30.32 -28.80
CA ARG A 312 -9.75 -30.01 -28.36
C ARG A 312 -10.02 -30.50 -26.94
N LYS A 313 -9.54 -31.68 -26.59
CA LYS A 313 -9.74 -32.28 -25.27
C LYS A 313 -9.09 -31.44 -24.18
N HIS A 314 -7.90 -30.90 -24.45
CA HIS A 314 -7.12 -30.11 -23.50
C HIS A 314 -7.29 -28.59 -23.68
N ASN A 315 -8.16 -28.19 -24.65
CA ASN A 315 -8.45 -26.77 -24.95
C ASN A 315 -7.19 -25.95 -25.28
N VAL A 316 -6.36 -26.51 -26.15
CA VAL A 316 -5.09 -25.90 -26.64
C VAL A 316 -5.09 -25.89 -28.18
N GLU A 317 -4.30 -24.99 -28.76
CA GLU A 317 -4.25 -24.80 -30.23
C GLU A 317 -2.95 -25.31 -30.84
N THR A 318 -1.90 -25.50 -30.07
CA THR A 318 -0.57 -25.89 -30.56
C THR A 318 -0.03 -27.11 -29.83
N ILE A 319 0.88 -27.85 -30.52
CA ILE A 319 1.61 -28.97 -29.90
C ILE A 319 2.47 -28.49 -28.72
N ALA A 320 3.05 -27.30 -28.84
CA ALA A 320 3.84 -26.73 -27.75
C ALA A 320 3.01 -26.47 -26.47
N GLU A 321 1.76 -26.04 -26.62
CA GLU A 321 0.81 -25.95 -25.50
C GLU A 321 0.41 -27.31 -24.95
N LEU A 322 0.21 -28.31 -25.85
CA LEU A 322 -0.09 -29.67 -25.44
C LEU A 322 1.06 -30.27 -24.62
N HIS A 323 2.31 -29.98 -24.97
CA HIS A 323 3.48 -30.38 -24.19
C HIS A 323 3.53 -29.68 -22.82
N ARG A 324 3.16 -28.38 -22.74
CA ARG A 324 3.04 -27.69 -21.43
C ARG A 324 1.98 -28.33 -20.55
N VAL A 325 0.86 -28.75 -21.12
CA VAL A 325 -0.16 -29.52 -20.38
C VAL A 325 0.40 -30.85 -19.90
N ALA A 326 1.17 -31.56 -20.72
CA ALA A 326 1.85 -32.79 -20.31
C ALA A 326 2.87 -32.51 -19.16
N ASP A 327 3.63 -31.42 -19.23
CA ASP A 327 4.57 -31.03 -18.19
C ASP A 327 3.85 -30.65 -16.87
N ASP A 328 2.70 -29.97 -16.96
CA ASP A 328 1.84 -29.71 -15.79
C ASP A 328 1.32 -31.02 -15.17
N PHE A 329 0.89 -31.99 -16.00
CA PHE A 329 0.46 -33.30 -15.50
C PHE A 329 1.62 -34.08 -14.87
N ARG A 330 2.82 -34.04 -15.45
CA ARG A 330 4.02 -34.64 -14.85
C ARG A 330 4.37 -34.01 -13.50
N ALA A 331 4.34 -32.66 -13.44
CA ALA A 331 4.61 -31.95 -12.21
C ALA A 331 3.59 -32.28 -11.11
N ARG A 332 2.31 -32.41 -11.48
CA ARG A 332 1.26 -32.81 -10.53
C ARG A 332 1.39 -34.26 -10.09
N LEU A 333 1.71 -35.17 -11.01
CA LEU A 333 1.95 -36.58 -10.67
C LEU A 333 3.17 -36.73 -9.77
N ASP A 334 4.27 -36.01 -10.08
CA ASP A 334 5.47 -35.99 -9.24
C ASP A 334 5.15 -35.47 -7.83
N ALA A 335 4.35 -34.41 -7.75
CA ALA A 335 3.87 -33.88 -6.46
C ALA A 335 3.00 -34.90 -5.69
N ILE A 336 2.19 -35.71 -6.39
CA ILE A 336 1.37 -36.75 -5.78
C ILE A 336 2.24 -37.95 -5.35
N ASP A 337 3.12 -38.42 -6.22
CA ASP A 337 3.96 -39.60 -5.97
C ASP A 337 5.00 -39.36 -4.83
N HIS A 338 5.41 -38.08 -4.65
CA HIS A 338 6.31 -37.65 -3.55
C HIS A 338 5.57 -36.89 -2.44
N ALA A 339 4.23 -36.98 -2.38
CA ALA A 339 3.42 -36.19 -1.46
C ALA A 339 3.80 -36.39 0.01
N GLU A 340 4.11 -37.60 0.45
CA GLU A 340 4.52 -37.87 1.83
C GLU A 340 5.89 -37.24 2.14
N GLU A 341 6.83 -37.27 1.21
CA GLU A 341 8.15 -36.67 1.34
C GLU A 341 8.06 -35.14 1.35
N HIS A 342 7.33 -34.56 0.39
CA HIS A 342 7.09 -33.12 0.33
C HIS A 342 6.31 -32.61 1.54
N LEU A 343 5.33 -33.37 2.05
CA LEU A 343 4.62 -33.04 3.29
C LEU A 343 5.54 -33.06 4.51
N ALA A 344 6.42 -34.06 4.61
CA ALA A 344 7.40 -34.14 5.70
C ALA A 344 8.40 -32.99 5.65
N GLU A 345 8.91 -32.63 4.46
CA GLU A 345 9.78 -31.47 4.25
C GLU A 345 9.10 -30.15 4.58
N ALA A 346 7.86 -29.94 4.08
CA ALA A 346 7.09 -28.74 4.37
C ALA A 346 6.76 -28.62 5.87
N GLN A 347 6.47 -29.74 6.55
CA GLN A 347 6.26 -29.75 7.99
C GLN A 347 7.56 -29.43 8.76
N ALA A 348 8.70 -29.95 8.32
CA ALA A 348 9.99 -29.61 8.90
C ALA A 348 10.33 -28.13 8.72
N GLN A 349 10.07 -27.57 7.53
CA GLN A 349 10.24 -26.15 7.23
C GLN A 349 9.32 -25.26 8.08
N LEU A 350 8.06 -25.67 8.26
CA LEU A 350 7.13 -24.97 9.14
C LEU A 350 7.63 -24.92 10.58
N ASN A 351 8.15 -26.03 11.09
CA ASN A 351 8.70 -26.12 12.45
C ASN A 351 9.95 -25.25 12.59
N ALA A 352 10.87 -25.28 11.62
CA ALA A 352 12.10 -24.47 11.63
C ALA A 352 11.80 -22.96 11.57
N THR A 353 10.85 -22.55 10.72
CA THR A 353 10.44 -21.14 10.64
C THR A 353 9.69 -20.69 11.89
N LEU A 354 8.92 -21.56 12.54
CA LEU A 354 8.30 -21.28 13.83
C LEU A 354 9.35 -21.07 14.92
N GLU A 355 10.33 -21.96 15.02
CA GLU A 355 11.44 -21.84 15.99
C GLU A 355 12.20 -20.52 15.80
N THR A 356 12.51 -20.16 14.56
CA THR A 356 13.13 -18.88 14.21
C THR A 356 12.26 -17.70 14.66
N THR A 357 10.97 -17.74 14.36
CA THR A 357 10.02 -16.69 14.75
C THR A 357 9.93 -16.52 16.27
N LEU A 358 9.88 -17.64 17.00
CA LEU A 358 9.85 -17.63 18.48
C LEU A 358 11.18 -17.13 19.07
N SER A 359 12.30 -17.51 18.49
CA SER A 359 13.63 -17.05 18.92
C SER A 359 13.81 -15.54 18.76
N VAL A 360 13.47 -14.99 17.58
CA VAL A 360 13.51 -13.54 17.34
C VAL A 360 12.47 -12.81 18.19
N GLY A 361 11.28 -13.40 18.34
CA GLY A 361 10.22 -12.91 19.22
C GLY A 361 10.67 -12.79 20.69
N ALA A 362 11.38 -13.79 21.21
CA ALA A 362 11.96 -13.75 22.56
C ALA A 362 12.98 -12.62 22.72
N GLN A 363 13.85 -12.41 21.73
CA GLN A 363 14.80 -11.30 21.74
C GLN A 363 14.08 -9.93 21.75
N LEU A 364 13.01 -9.80 20.97
CA LEU A 364 12.17 -8.59 20.95
C LEU A 364 11.49 -8.35 22.30
N THR A 365 10.94 -9.41 22.92
CA THR A 365 10.35 -9.36 24.25
C THR A 365 11.35 -8.94 25.32
N ASP A 366 12.56 -9.53 25.31
CA ASP A 366 13.60 -9.18 26.28
C ASP A 366 14.11 -7.74 26.12
N SER A 367 14.19 -7.25 24.89
CA SER A 367 14.50 -5.86 24.61
C SER A 367 13.40 -4.92 25.14
N ARG A 368 12.12 -5.25 24.89
CA ARG A 368 10.97 -4.49 25.39
C ARG A 368 10.89 -4.49 26.92
N ARG A 369 11.21 -5.61 27.59
CA ARG A 369 11.25 -5.68 29.06
C ARG A 369 12.28 -4.72 29.64
N ARG A 370 13.50 -4.71 29.08
CA ARG A 370 14.56 -3.76 29.51
C ARG A 370 14.13 -2.31 29.31
N ALA A 371 13.53 -1.98 28.17
CA ALA A 371 12.97 -0.66 27.92
C ALA A 371 11.84 -0.33 28.91
N GLY A 372 10.98 -1.28 29.21
CA GLY A 372 9.91 -1.12 30.20
C GLY A 372 10.43 -0.78 31.59
N GLU A 373 11.52 -1.41 32.04
CA GLU A 373 12.18 -1.11 33.31
C GLU A 373 12.78 0.29 33.32
N GLU A 374 13.43 0.71 32.22
CA GLU A 374 13.96 2.06 32.03
C GLU A 374 12.86 3.10 32.08
N ILE A 375 11.77 2.88 31.31
CA ILE A 375 10.58 3.74 31.31
C ILE A 375 10.00 3.86 32.72
N CYS A 376 9.76 2.77 33.41
CA CYS A 376 9.20 2.79 34.76
C CYS A 376 10.10 3.54 35.74
N THR A 377 11.41 3.43 35.63
CA THR A 377 12.37 4.11 36.52
C THR A 377 12.36 5.61 36.29
N THR A 378 12.39 6.04 35.03
CA THR A 378 12.32 7.46 34.67
C THR A 378 10.99 8.07 35.07
N LEU A 379 9.88 7.38 34.74
CA LEU A 379 8.53 7.84 35.09
C LEU A 379 8.35 7.98 36.62
N ARG A 380 8.86 7.04 37.44
CA ARG A 380 8.78 7.17 38.90
C ARG A 380 9.47 8.45 39.39
N THR A 381 10.62 8.79 38.82
CA THR A 381 11.35 10.00 39.18
C THR A 381 10.55 11.27 38.82
N ASP A 382 10.01 11.34 37.59
CA ASP A 382 9.22 12.49 37.18
C ASP A 382 7.90 12.59 37.93
N LEU A 383 7.20 11.46 38.15
CA LEU A 383 5.95 11.42 38.90
C LEU A 383 6.11 11.78 40.38
N ALA A 384 7.25 11.44 41.00
CA ALA A 384 7.58 11.92 42.35
C ALA A 384 7.66 13.45 42.42
N GLN A 385 8.30 14.09 41.40
CA GLN A 385 8.30 15.55 41.28
C GLN A 385 6.90 16.11 41.01
N LEU A 386 6.04 15.35 40.32
CA LEU A 386 4.64 15.69 40.04
C LEU A 386 3.69 15.30 41.18
N GLY A 387 4.18 15.09 42.40
CA GLY A 387 3.39 14.84 43.61
C GLY A 387 2.84 13.43 43.78
N MET A 388 3.43 12.47 43.09
CA MET A 388 3.10 11.07 43.20
C MET A 388 4.31 10.20 43.59
N PRO A 389 4.90 10.43 44.80
CA PRO A 389 6.16 9.80 45.20
C PRO A 389 6.05 8.29 45.48
N HIS A 390 4.84 7.78 45.63
CA HIS A 390 4.59 6.37 45.96
C HIS A 390 4.06 5.56 44.78
N THR A 391 4.16 6.11 43.57
CA THR A 391 3.68 5.46 42.35
C THR A 391 4.41 4.14 42.09
N GLN A 392 3.64 3.09 41.83
CA GLN A 392 4.12 1.81 41.35
C GLN A 392 3.74 1.65 39.90
N LEU A 393 4.71 1.25 39.08
CA LEU A 393 4.59 1.08 37.63
C LEU A 393 5.21 -0.25 37.23
N ALA A 394 4.55 -0.98 36.34
CA ALA A 394 5.10 -2.18 35.71
C ALA A 394 4.49 -2.38 34.32
N PHE A 395 5.27 -2.97 33.43
CA PHE A 395 4.76 -3.58 32.21
C PHE A 395 4.58 -5.08 32.47
N ASP A 396 3.40 -5.60 32.20
CA ASP A 396 3.04 -7.01 32.33
C ASP A 396 3.06 -7.66 30.93
N PHE A 397 3.99 -8.60 30.72
CA PHE A 397 4.17 -9.33 29.47
C PHE A 397 3.60 -10.73 29.62
N ARG A 398 2.56 -11.06 28.86
CA ARG A 398 1.92 -12.37 28.87
C ARG A 398 2.10 -13.07 27.53
N PRO A 399 2.60 -14.31 27.50
CA PRO A 399 2.78 -15.04 26.26
C PRO A 399 1.46 -15.19 25.50
N ARG A 400 1.51 -15.02 24.18
CA ARG A 400 0.42 -15.32 23.27
C ARG A 400 0.38 -16.81 22.95
N THR A 401 -0.78 -17.31 22.61
CA THR A 401 -0.96 -18.71 22.13
C THR A 401 -0.31 -18.93 20.77
N ALA A 402 -0.21 -17.90 19.95
CA ALA A 402 0.45 -17.92 18.64
C ALA A 402 1.11 -16.57 18.36
N PRO A 403 2.25 -16.53 17.62
CA PRO A 403 2.89 -15.31 17.18
C PRO A 403 1.98 -14.49 16.27
N ASP A 404 1.94 -13.17 16.47
CA ASP A 404 1.22 -12.26 15.58
C ASP A 404 2.13 -11.14 15.03
N ALA A 405 1.55 -10.15 14.32
CA ALA A 405 2.32 -9.06 13.72
C ALA A 405 3.03 -8.16 14.74
N THR A 406 2.62 -8.21 16.01
CA THR A 406 3.15 -7.36 17.08
C THR A 406 4.19 -8.04 17.96
N GLY A 407 4.26 -9.38 17.92
CA GLY A 407 5.21 -10.16 18.73
C GLY A 407 4.64 -11.48 19.22
N THR A 408 5.33 -12.03 20.23
CA THR A 408 4.97 -13.28 20.90
C THR A 408 4.24 -13.06 22.23
N ASP A 409 4.10 -11.82 22.68
CA ASP A 409 3.49 -11.46 23.95
C ASP A 409 2.43 -10.37 23.79
N THR A 410 1.45 -10.39 24.69
CA THR A 410 0.59 -9.23 24.97
C THR A 410 1.23 -8.37 26.05
N VAL A 411 1.03 -7.05 25.96
CA VAL A 411 1.61 -6.10 26.92
C VAL A 411 0.51 -5.25 27.54
N ALA A 412 0.50 -5.20 28.87
CA ALA A 412 -0.35 -4.30 29.64
C ALA A 412 0.50 -3.39 30.51
N PHE A 413 0.05 -2.15 30.71
CA PHE A 413 0.70 -1.20 31.61
C PHE A 413 -0.07 -1.13 32.93
N LEU A 414 0.60 -1.50 34.02
CA LEU A 414 0.02 -1.55 35.36
C LEU A 414 0.45 -0.32 36.15
N PHE A 415 -0.50 0.29 36.86
CA PHE A 415 -0.33 1.53 37.61
C PHE A 415 -0.98 1.46 38.98
N SER A 416 -0.33 2.04 39.98
CA SER A 416 -0.92 2.40 41.26
C SER A 416 -0.31 3.71 41.79
N ALA A 417 -1.13 4.68 42.17
CA ALA A 417 -0.68 5.93 42.78
C ALA A 417 -0.54 5.83 44.33
N ASN A 418 -1.20 4.85 44.94
CA ASN A 418 -1.36 4.76 46.39
C ASN A 418 -0.40 3.70 46.98
N PRO A 419 0.26 4.03 48.12
CA PRO A 419 1.10 3.07 48.81
C PRO A 419 0.24 1.88 49.34
N GLY A 420 0.75 0.66 49.18
CA GLY A 420 0.07 -0.55 49.68
C GLY A 420 -0.99 -1.13 48.76
N MET A 421 -1.31 -0.50 47.65
CA MET A 421 -2.17 -1.07 46.60
C MET A 421 -1.32 -1.68 45.49
N PRO A 422 -1.57 -2.94 45.08
CA PRO A 422 -0.87 -3.52 43.96
C PRO A 422 -1.22 -2.76 42.67
N PRO A 423 -0.27 -2.64 41.74
CA PRO A 423 -0.54 -2.02 40.45
C PRO A 423 -1.58 -2.84 39.68
N ARG A 424 -2.54 -2.16 39.05
CA ARG A 424 -3.63 -2.73 38.25
C ARG A 424 -3.67 -2.05 36.89
N ASP A 425 -4.49 -2.56 35.99
CA ASP A 425 -4.72 -1.92 34.71
C ASP A 425 -5.15 -0.46 34.90
N LEU A 426 -4.55 0.41 34.11
CA LEU A 426 -4.77 1.85 34.21
C LEU A 426 -6.25 2.24 34.01
N ALA A 427 -6.96 1.51 33.15
CA ALA A 427 -8.37 1.76 32.85
C ALA A 427 -9.28 1.60 34.09
N GLU A 428 -8.84 0.83 35.09
CA GLU A 428 -9.66 0.48 36.26
C GLU A 428 -9.40 1.37 37.50
N THR A 429 -8.27 2.11 37.55
CA THR A 429 -7.76 2.56 38.86
C THR A 429 -7.40 4.03 38.98
N ALA A 430 -7.17 4.76 37.90
CA ALA A 430 -6.60 6.10 38.00
C ALA A 430 -7.64 7.22 37.95
N SER A 431 -7.45 8.26 38.76
CA SER A 431 -8.21 9.51 38.64
C SER A 431 -7.73 10.29 37.40
N GLY A 432 -8.61 11.11 36.80
CA GLY A 432 -8.26 11.89 35.61
C GLY A 432 -6.99 12.73 35.76
N GLY A 433 -6.77 13.34 36.95
CA GLY A 433 -5.56 14.11 37.22
C GLY A 433 -4.28 13.27 37.37
N GLU A 434 -4.39 12.02 37.85
CA GLU A 434 -3.24 11.10 37.94
C GLU A 434 -2.83 10.62 36.56
N ILE A 435 -3.81 10.27 35.71
CA ILE A 435 -3.57 9.88 34.31
C ILE A 435 -2.96 11.05 33.53
N ALA A 436 -3.44 12.28 33.70
CA ALA A 436 -2.90 13.46 33.04
C ALA A 436 -1.41 13.67 33.36
N ARG A 437 -1.02 13.55 34.66
CA ARG A 437 0.39 13.66 35.06
C ARG A 437 1.25 12.51 34.54
N LEU A 438 0.73 11.28 34.55
CA LEU A 438 1.41 10.11 33.98
C LEU A 438 1.64 10.30 32.48
N MET A 439 0.60 10.73 31.75
CA MET A 439 0.70 10.99 30.30
C MET A 439 1.69 12.12 30.00
N LEU A 440 1.70 13.19 30.79
CA LEU A 440 2.67 14.27 30.63
C LEU A 440 4.11 13.75 30.82
N ALA A 441 4.37 12.98 31.87
CA ALA A 441 5.68 12.40 32.13
C ALA A 441 6.11 11.43 31.00
N LEU A 442 5.19 10.58 30.52
CA LEU A 442 5.46 9.67 29.41
C LEU A 442 5.74 10.42 28.11
N LYS A 443 4.94 11.44 27.78
CA LYS A 443 5.17 12.30 26.60
C LYS A 443 6.52 13.02 26.70
N ALA A 444 6.91 13.47 27.89
CA ALA A 444 8.22 14.09 28.12
C ALA A 444 9.37 13.11 27.86
N LEU A 445 9.24 11.86 28.29
CA LEU A 445 10.22 10.82 28.05
C LEU A 445 10.36 10.48 26.56
N VAL A 446 9.23 10.40 25.85
CA VAL A 446 9.17 10.00 24.44
C VAL A 446 9.52 11.15 23.50
N ALA A 447 9.24 12.40 23.87
CA ALA A 447 9.45 13.60 23.05
C ALA A 447 10.88 13.74 22.52
N GLY A 448 11.88 13.42 23.35
CA GLY A 448 13.29 13.47 22.94
C GLY A 448 13.76 12.32 22.05
N ARG A 449 12.95 11.26 21.88
CA ARG A 449 13.26 10.05 21.11
C ARG A 449 12.42 9.89 19.86
N ARG A 450 11.21 10.42 19.86
CA ARG A 450 10.38 10.55 18.67
C ARG A 450 10.81 11.80 17.91
N ASN A 451 11.07 11.69 16.62
CA ASN A 451 11.23 12.86 15.75
C ASN A 451 9.86 13.55 15.52
N LEU A 452 9.08 13.73 16.60
CA LEU A 452 7.79 14.40 16.52
C LEU A 452 8.01 15.90 16.78
N PRO A 453 7.74 16.76 15.79
CA PRO A 453 8.15 18.17 15.90
C PRO A 453 7.24 19.02 16.79
N SER A 454 5.97 18.63 17.01
CA SER A 454 5.01 19.46 17.75
C SER A 454 4.09 18.63 18.65
N ILE A 455 3.92 19.08 19.90
CA ILE A 455 2.96 18.49 20.86
C ILE A 455 2.03 19.58 21.37
N VAL A 456 0.74 19.29 21.40
CA VAL A 456 -0.28 20.20 21.94
C VAL A 456 -0.90 19.55 23.18
N PHE A 457 -0.89 20.26 24.30
CA PHE A 457 -1.56 19.85 25.53
C PHE A 457 -2.82 20.68 25.75
N ASP A 458 -3.96 20.01 25.88
CA ASP A 458 -5.24 20.63 26.20
C ASP A 458 -5.72 20.19 27.58
N GLU A 459 -5.97 21.19 28.45
CA GLU A 459 -6.53 21.01 29.79
C GLU A 459 -5.82 19.91 30.64
N ILE A 460 -4.51 19.74 30.43
CA ILE A 460 -3.70 18.78 31.18
C ILE A 460 -3.58 19.15 32.65
N ASP A 461 -3.91 20.39 32.98
CA ASP A 461 -3.87 21.02 34.30
C ASP A 461 -5.17 20.88 35.10
N THR A 462 -6.14 20.10 34.63
CA THR A 462 -7.40 19.87 35.33
C THR A 462 -7.19 19.14 36.66
N GLY A 463 -7.70 19.74 37.75
CA GLY A 463 -7.55 19.22 39.13
C GLY A 463 -6.17 19.42 39.75
N VAL A 464 -5.36 20.30 39.19
CA VAL A 464 -4.02 20.65 39.70
C VAL A 464 -3.98 22.10 40.16
N SER A 465 -3.18 22.41 41.16
CA SER A 465 -3.02 23.80 41.67
C SER A 465 -1.64 24.03 42.29
N GLY A 466 -1.30 25.28 42.47
CA GLY A 466 -0.14 25.73 43.24
C GLY A 466 1.20 25.21 42.71
N THR A 467 1.99 24.63 43.62
CA THR A 467 3.34 24.11 43.29
C THR A 467 3.34 23.00 42.28
N MET A 468 2.25 22.24 42.20
CA MET A 468 2.13 21.15 41.24
C MET A 468 2.01 21.67 39.80
N ALA A 469 1.15 22.64 39.57
CA ALA A 469 1.02 23.32 38.30
C ALA A 469 2.36 23.88 37.79
N ARG A 470 3.14 24.47 38.70
CA ARG A 470 4.48 24.97 38.38
C ARG A 470 5.42 23.85 37.93
N ARG A 471 5.44 22.69 38.60
CA ARG A 471 6.29 21.55 38.23
C ARG A 471 5.89 20.96 36.87
N MET A 472 4.58 20.89 36.58
CA MET A 472 4.10 20.49 35.25
C MET A 472 4.58 21.49 34.18
N GLY A 473 4.46 22.77 34.41
CA GLY A 473 4.98 23.80 33.51
C GLY A 473 6.50 23.71 33.29
N GLN A 474 7.27 23.44 34.35
CA GLN A 474 8.72 23.21 34.24
C GLN A 474 9.05 21.97 33.38
N LEU A 475 8.27 20.90 33.50
CA LEU A 475 8.44 19.72 32.66
C LEU A 475 8.15 20.04 31.17
N MET A 476 7.04 20.74 30.88
CA MET A 476 6.69 21.19 29.53
C MET A 476 7.73 22.17 28.95
N ARG A 477 8.29 23.06 29.77
CA ARG A 477 9.38 23.97 29.36
C ARG A 477 10.64 23.18 28.98
N ARG A 478 11.01 22.14 29.76
CA ARG A 478 12.13 21.25 29.42
C ARG A 478 11.89 20.53 28.10
N MET A 479 10.66 20.03 27.88
CA MET A 479 10.28 19.43 26.59
C MET A 479 10.45 20.44 25.45
N GLY A 480 10.09 21.70 25.66
CA GLY A 480 10.18 22.78 24.68
C GLY A 480 11.56 22.95 24.05
N HIS A 481 12.64 22.54 24.74
CA HIS A 481 14.00 22.58 24.18
C HIS A 481 14.27 21.52 23.10
N SER A 482 13.45 20.48 23.03
CA SER A 482 13.62 19.37 22.06
C SER A 482 12.48 19.24 21.06
N VAL A 483 11.28 19.68 21.42
CA VAL A 483 10.08 19.64 20.59
C VAL A 483 9.27 20.90 20.80
N GLN A 484 8.53 21.36 19.80
CA GLN A 484 7.59 22.47 19.98
C GLN A 484 6.45 22.04 20.90
N VAL A 485 6.21 22.77 21.99
CA VAL A 485 5.13 22.50 22.93
C VAL A 485 4.12 23.65 22.91
N LEU A 486 2.86 23.31 22.61
CA LEU A 486 1.73 24.24 22.71
C LEU A 486 0.87 23.79 23.89
N CYS A 487 0.65 24.64 24.90
CA CYS A 487 -0.17 24.28 26.05
C CYS A 487 -1.33 25.25 26.21
N ILE A 488 -2.54 24.72 26.18
CA ILE A 488 -3.75 25.44 26.52
C ILE A 488 -3.97 25.29 28.02
N THR A 489 -3.93 26.39 28.75
CA THR A 489 -3.99 26.37 30.22
C THR A 489 -4.88 27.47 30.77
N HIS A 490 -5.42 27.24 31.96
CA HIS A 490 -6.09 28.25 32.77
C HIS A 490 -5.28 28.62 34.05
N LEU A 491 -4.12 27.97 34.27
CA LEU A 491 -3.30 28.15 35.46
C LEU A 491 -2.17 29.16 35.21
N PRO A 492 -2.10 30.26 35.99
CA PRO A 492 -1.05 31.27 35.84
C PRO A 492 0.35 30.71 36.09
N GLN A 493 0.49 29.67 36.93
CA GLN A 493 1.78 29.01 37.21
C GLN A 493 2.38 28.32 35.99
N ILE A 494 1.54 27.77 35.09
CA ILE A 494 1.97 27.18 33.83
C ILE A 494 2.20 28.28 32.80
N ALA A 495 1.26 29.25 32.72
CA ALA A 495 1.31 30.33 31.74
C ALA A 495 2.56 31.21 31.90
N ALA A 496 3.04 31.40 33.14
CA ALA A 496 4.27 32.14 33.43
C ALA A 496 5.53 31.48 32.84
N LEU A 497 5.54 30.17 32.64
CA LEU A 497 6.71 29.40 32.19
C LEU A 497 6.85 29.29 30.68
N GLY A 498 5.81 29.67 29.91
CA GLY A 498 5.89 29.69 28.44
C GLY A 498 6.93 30.68 27.94
N THR A 499 7.65 30.36 26.89
CA THR A 499 8.54 31.27 26.16
C THR A 499 7.70 32.31 25.43
N ASP A 500 6.67 31.86 24.75
CA ASP A 500 5.64 32.69 24.12
C ASP A 500 4.31 32.57 24.85
N HIS A 501 3.55 33.68 24.86
CA HIS A 501 2.24 33.72 25.49
C HIS A 501 1.21 34.32 24.53
N LEU A 502 0.23 33.50 24.16
CA LEU A 502 -0.89 33.87 23.31
C LEU A 502 -2.16 33.98 24.15
N ARG A 503 -2.93 35.04 23.93
CA ARG A 503 -4.21 35.25 24.60
C ARG A 503 -5.37 35.15 23.62
N VAL A 504 -6.33 34.31 23.93
CA VAL A 504 -7.64 34.27 23.29
C VAL A 504 -8.58 35.24 24.01
N ALA A 505 -9.12 36.21 23.29
CA ALA A 505 -10.09 37.15 23.81
C ALA A 505 -11.37 37.14 22.96
N LYS A 506 -12.53 37.25 23.65
CA LYS A 506 -13.83 37.49 22.98
C LYS A 506 -14.12 38.98 22.95
N HIS A 507 -14.63 39.46 21.83
CA HIS A 507 -15.21 40.78 21.71
C HIS A 507 -16.47 40.74 20.88
N GLN A 508 -17.35 41.68 21.18
CA GLN A 508 -18.54 41.87 20.40
C GLN A 508 -18.29 42.95 19.34
N ARG A 509 -18.57 42.63 18.08
CA ARG A 509 -18.54 43.57 16.98
C ARG A 509 -19.80 43.38 16.14
N ASP A 510 -20.51 44.47 15.91
CA ASP A 510 -21.74 44.47 15.07
C ASP A 510 -22.83 43.46 15.55
N GLY A 511 -22.90 43.21 16.87
CA GLY A 511 -23.82 42.24 17.47
C GLY A 511 -23.40 40.78 17.41
N GLU A 512 -22.23 40.49 16.83
CA GLU A 512 -21.64 39.15 16.77
C GLU A 512 -20.48 39.00 17.75
N THR A 513 -20.32 37.78 18.29
CA THR A 513 -19.17 37.45 19.14
C THR A 513 -18.03 36.95 18.27
N LEU A 514 -16.88 37.59 18.35
CA LEU A 514 -15.63 37.23 17.68
C LEU A 514 -14.58 36.80 18.69
N SER A 515 -13.77 35.81 18.31
CA SER A 515 -12.57 35.43 19.04
C SER A 515 -11.34 35.87 18.27
N THR A 516 -10.41 36.51 18.97
CA THR A 516 -9.08 36.86 18.46
C THR A 516 -8.02 36.18 19.31
N LEU A 517 -6.90 35.84 18.67
CA LEU A 517 -5.72 35.33 19.31
C LEU A 517 -4.58 36.33 19.08
N THR A 518 -3.96 36.81 20.17
CA THR A 518 -2.90 37.79 20.08
C THR A 518 -1.69 37.34 20.90
N ARG A 519 -0.49 37.56 20.35
CA ARG A 519 0.77 37.36 21.10
C ARG A 519 0.92 38.53 22.07
N LEU A 520 1.17 38.22 23.35
CA LEU A 520 1.33 39.22 24.41
C LEU A 520 2.75 39.74 24.47
N THR A 521 2.91 41.05 24.61
CA THR A 521 4.15 41.71 25.03
C THR A 521 4.45 41.41 26.49
N ALA A 522 5.66 41.74 26.98
CA ALA A 522 6.06 41.51 28.36
C ALA A 522 5.10 42.16 29.37
N ASP A 523 4.66 43.38 29.10
CA ASP A 523 3.76 44.11 30.01
C ASP A 523 2.33 43.55 29.94
N GLU A 524 1.85 43.19 28.76
CA GLU A 524 0.55 42.54 28.59
C GLU A 524 0.51 41.19 29.28
N ARG A 525 1.62 40.46 29.25
CA ARG A 525 1.77 39.15 29.91
C ARG A 525 1.66 39.28 31.43
N ILE A 526 2.27 40.32 32.04
CA ILE A 526 2.10 40.60 33.46
C ILE A 526 0.64 40.86 33.80
N ASN A 527 -0.05 41.67 32.98
CA ASN A 527 -1.46 41.98 33.18
C ASN A 527 -2.37 40.76 33.03
N GLU A 528 -2.13 39.93 32.03
CA GLU A 528 -2.88 38.69 31.82
C GLU A 528 -2.72 37.73 33.00
N LEU A 529 -1.48 37.52 33.47
CA LEU A 529 -1.22 36.70 34.66
C LEU A 529 -1.87 37.25 35.91
N ALA A 530 -1.85 38.57 36.08
CA ALA A 530 -2.53 39.25 37.20
C ALA A 530 -4.05 39.04 37.13
N THR A 531 -4.64 39.10 35.92
CA THR A 531 -6.06 38.81 35.69
C THR A 531 -6.38 37.36 36.02
N MET A 532 -5.53 36.41 35.61
CA MET A 532 -5.69 34.97 35.93
C MET A 532 -5.62 34.70 37.45
N LEU A 533 -4.86 35.52 38.21
CA LEU A 533 -4.72 35.39 39.67
C LEU A 533 -5.88 36.02 40.46
N SER A 534 -6.42 37.15 40.00
CA SER A 534 -7.38 37.96 40.77
C SER A 534 -8.78 38.04 40.13
N GLY A 535 -8.97 37.49 38.94
CA GLY A 535 -10.20 37.66 38.18
C GLY A 535 -10.26 39.03 37.46
N THR A 536 -11.46 39.62 37.38
CA THR A 536 -11.72 40.83 36.59
C THR A 536 -11.05 42.11 37.14
N GLU A 537 -10.78 42.17 38.43
CA GLU A 537 -10.15 43.36 39.06
C GLU A 537 -8.66 43.09 39.33
N ILE A 538 -7.81 43.80 38.60
CA ILE A 538 -6.35 43.71 38.77
C ILE A 538 -5.94 44.47 40.01
N THR A 539 -5.53 43.75 41.05
CA THR A 539 -5.02 44.35 42.29
C THR A 539 -3.50 44.58 42.25
N PRO A 540 -2.94 45.54 43.04
CA PRO A 540 -1.48 45.67 43.14
C PRO A 540 -0.79 44.38 43.63
N ALA A 541 -1.43 43.61 44.49
CA ALA A 541 -0.94 42.32 44.96
C ALA A 541 -0.88 41.28 43.84
N ALA A 542 -1.90 41.23 42.98
CA ALA A 542 -1.91 40.34 41.83
C ALA A 542 -0.82 40.69 40.81
N LEU A 543 -0.55 41.97 40.58
CA LEU A 543 0.56 42.42 39.74
C LEU A 543 1.93 42.03 40.32
N ALA A 544 2.10 42.17 41.64
CA ALA A 544 3.34 41.76 42.31
C ALA A 544 3.57 40.25 42.19
N ASN A 545 2.52 39.43 42.43
CA ASN A 545 2.59 38.00 42.29
C ASN A 545 2.82 37.57 40.82
N ALA A 546 2.22 38.25 39.85
CA ALA A 546 2.46 37.99 38.44
C ALA A 546 3.91 38.21 38.02
N ARG A 547 4.53 39.32 38.56
CA ARG A 547 5.96 39.59 38.34
C ARG A 547 6.85 38.53 38.98
N GLU A 548 6.54 38.10 40.20
CA GLU A 548 7.25 37.01 40.88
C GLU A 548 7.18 35.69 40.13
N LEU A 549 6.03 35.36 39.56
CA LEU A 549 5.89 34.17 38.72
C LEU A 549 6.75 34.19 37.43
N LEU A 550 6.97 35.40 36.89
CA LEU A 550 7.79 35.62 35.70
C LEU A 550 9.29 35.75 36.00
N ASP A 551 9.68 35.91 37.27
CA ASP A 551 11.08 36.08 37.65
C ASP A 551 11.89 34.81 37.34
N PRO A 552 12.96 34.91 36.51
CA PRO A 552 13.82 33.79 36.20
C PRO A 552 14.53 33.19 37.42
N THR A 553 14.78 33.98 38.44
CA THR A 553 15.45 33.51 39.68
C THR A 553 14.51 32.72 40.59
N ALA A 554 13.23 32.88 40.40
CA ALA A 554 12.19 32.12 41.08
C ALA A 554 11.76 30.87 40.28
N GLN A 555 12.24 30.73 39.07
CA GLN A 555 11.97 29.62 38.17
C GLN A 555 12.99 28.50 38.31
#